data_1aa0e62e3c848ecf592e6e074c56b5e4
#
_entry.id   1aa0e62e3c848ecf592e6e074c56b5e4
#
_cell.length_a   1.000
_cell.length_b   1.000
_cell.length_c   1.000
_cell.angle_alpha   90.00
_cell.angle_beta   90.00
_cell.angle_gamma   90.00
#
_symmetry.space_group_name_H-M   'P 1'
#
loop_
_entity.id
_entity.type
_entity.pdbx_description
1 polymer ?
#
loop_
_entity_poly.entity_id
_entity_poly.type
_entity_poly.pdbx_seq_one_letter_code
_entity_poly.pdbx_strand_id
1 'polypeptide(L)'
;MVHQYQLNGYNIVLDTCSGSVHVVDDVAYDVIAMYKEHSADEIVAAMLAKYADRPDVTEADLRQCLEDVASLEAAGKLWAPDVYKDMAFDFKNRQTVVKALCLHVAHTCNLNCSYCFASQGRYQGDRALMSFEVGKRAMDFLIENSGTRRNLEVDFFGGEPLMNFDMVKKLVAYCREQEKIHNKNFRFTMTTN
;
A
#
# COMPACT_ATOMS: atom_id res chain seq x y z
N MET A 1 -3.27 -6.89 -16.54
CA MET A 1 -3.12 -5.62 -17.31
C MET A 1 -1.66 -5.22 -17.25
N VAL A 2 -1.05 -4.90 -18.41
CA VAL A 2 0.36 -4.46 -18.48
C VAL A 2 0.40 -2.95 -18.62
N HIS A 3 1.21 -2.29 -17.78
CA HIS A 3 1.49 -0.86 -17.82
C HIS A 3 2.95 -0.64 -18.19
N GLN A 4 3.18 0.28 -19.12
CA GLN A 4 4.51 0.70 -19.53
C GLN A 4 4.70 2.17 -19.19
N TYR A 5 5.86 2.49 -18.57
CA TYR A 5 6.22 3.87 -18.22
C TYR A 5 7.74 4.01 -18.10
N GLN A 6 8.20 5.25 -18.17
CA GLN A 6 9.61 5.59 -17.99
C GLN A 6 9.81 6.34 -16.67
N LEU A 7 10.82 5.95 -15.91
CA LEU A 7 11.17 6.59 -14.65
C LEU A 7 12.68 6.54 -14.43
N ASN A 8 13.27 7.68 -14.13
CA ASN A 8 14.71 7.83 -13.86
C ASN A 8 15.62 7.23 -14.95
N GLY A 9 15.22 7.31 -16.22
CA GLY A 9 15.98 6.77 -17.35
C GLY A 9 15.82 5.27 -17.60
N TYR A 10 14.90 4.60 -16.88
CA TYR A 10 14.57 3.19 -17.10
C TYR A 10 13.22 3.04 -17.79
N ASN A 11 13.15 2.10 -18.73
CA ASN A 11 11.89 1.62 -19.28
C ASN A 11 11.35 0.52 -18.39
N ILE A 12 10.17 0.73 -17.81
CA ILE A 12 9.57 -0.18 -16.84
C ILE A 12 8.28 -0.75 -17.42
N VAL A 13 8.14 -2.06 -17.31
CA VAL A 13 6.94 -2.81 -17.68
C VAL A 13 6.41 -3.51 -16.45
N LEU A 14 5.21 -3.15 -16.02
CA LEU A 14 4.53 -3.72 -14.85
C LEU A 14 3.32 -4.53 -15.29
N ASP A 15 3.26 -5.80 -14.96
CA ASP A 15 2.02 -6.56 -15.03
C ASP A 15 1.30 -6.55 -13.68
N THR A 16 0.18 -5.85 -13.62
CA THR A 16 -0.58 -5.65 -12.37
C THR A 16 -1.25 -6.93 -11.85
N CYS A 17 -1.46 -7.91 -12.72
CA CYS A 17 -2.12 -9.17 -12.33
C CYS A 17 -1.15 -10.15 -11.69
N SER A 18 0.07 -10.25 -12.21
CA SER A 18 1.14 -11.07 -11.63
C SER A 18 1.97 -10.34 -10.57
N GLY A 19 1.98 -8.99 -10.61
CA GLY A 19 2.87 -8.16 -9.81
C GLY A 19 4.32 -8.14 -10.32
N SER A 20 4.58 -8.71 -11.51
CA SER A 20 5.92 -8.73 -12.11
C SER A 20 6.32 -7.34 -12.62
N VAL A 21 7.56 -6.95 -12.33
CA VAL A 21 8.16 -5.70 -12.82
C VAL A 21 9.40 -6.05 -13.63
N HIS A 22 9.45 -5.57 -14.86
CA HIS A 22 10.57 -5.76 -15.77
C HIS A 22 11.20 -4.41 -16.10
N VAL A 23 12.53 -4.35 -16.09
CA VAL A 23 13.30 -3.25 -16.66
C VAL A 23 13.85 -3.75 -17.98
N VAL A 24 13.54 -3.03 -19.05
CA VAL A 24 13.85 -3.45 -20.42
C VAL A 24 14.54 -2.32 -21.19
N ASP A 25 15.21 -2.67 -22.28
CA ASP A 25 15.75 -1.68 -23.21
C ASP A 25 14.64 -1.04 -24.07
N ASP A 26 15.01 -0.07 -24.89
CA ASP A 26 14.07 0.67 -25.74
C ASP A 26 13.39 -0.24 -26.75
N VAL A 27 14.11 -1.22 -27.31
CA VAL A 27 13.60 -2.13 -28.34
C VAL A 27 12.55 -3.06 -27.74
N ALA A 28 12.87 -3.72 -26.64
CA ALA A 28 11.92 -4.60 -25.94
C ALA A 28 10.70 -3.82 -25.41
N TYR A 29 10.88 -2.57 -24.99
CA TYR A 29 9.79 -1.70 -24.56
C TYR A 29 8.80 -1.45 -25.70
N ASP A 30 9.28 -1.13 -26.88
CA ASP A 30 8.45 -0.90 -28.05
C ASP A 30 7.81 -2.21 -28.59
N VAL A 31 8.56 -3.32 -28.59
CA VAL A 31 8.04 -4.65 -28.95
C VAL A 31 6.87 -5.03 -28.06
N ILE A 32 7.00 -4.87 -26.74
CA ILE A 32 5.95 -5.18 -25.76
C ILE A 32 4.71 -4.32 -26.00
N ALA A 33 4.88 -3.04 -26.38
CA ALA A 33 3.77 -2.14 -26.68
C ALA A 33 2.89 -2.63 -27.83
N MET A 34 3.49 -3.29 -28.84
CA MET A 34 2.81 -3.79 -30.04
C MET A 34 2.37 -5.26 -29.94
N TYR A 35 2.91 -6.00 -29.00
CA TYR A 35 2.87 -7.48 -28.96
C TYR A 35 1.45 -8.07 -29.02
N LYS A 36 0.44 -7.44 -28.43
CA LYS A 36 -0.93 -7.94 -28.38
C LYS A 36 -1.80 -7.52 -29.56
N GLU A 37 -1.39 -6.52 -30.30
CA GLU A 37 -2.21 -5.90 -31.34
C GLU A 37 -1.72 -6.18 -32.77
N HIS A 38 -0.46 -6.65 -32.90
CA HIS A 38 0.18 -6.86 -34.19
C HIS A 38 0.80 -8.27 -34.31
N SER A 39 0.96 -8.74 -35.52
CA SER A 39 1.67 -9.98 -35.83
C SER A 39 3.18 -9.81 -35.64
N ALA A 40 3.89 -10.91 -35.43
CA ALA A 40 5.34 -10.91 -35.27
C ALA A 40 6.06 -10.25 -36.47
N ASP A 41 5.62 -10.50 -37.70
CA ASP A 41 6.24 -9.92 -38.91
C ASP A 41 5.96 -8.40 -39.01
N GLU A 42 4.79 -7.92 -38.61
CA GLU A 42 4.46 -6.49 -38.55
C GLU A 42 5.32 -5.78 -37.50
N ILE A 43 5.51 -6.39 -36.32
CA ILE A 43 6.38 -5.85 -35.26
C ILE A 43 7.81 -5.76 -35.74
N VAL A 44 8.35 -6.84 -36.34
CA VAL A 44 9.72 -6.87 -36.88
C VAL A 44 9.89 -5.79 -37.94
N ALA A 45 8.99 -5.67 -38.90
CA ALA A 45 9.07 -4.64 -39.93
C ALA A 45 9.02 -3.20 -39.34
N ALA A 46 8.13 -2.97 -38.37
CA ALA A 46 8.01 -1.65 -37.72
C ALA A 46 9.27 -1.31 -36.92
N MET A 47 9.84 -2.26 -36.19
CA MET A 47 11.05 -2.05 -35.37
C MET A 47 12.29 -1.84 -36.24
N LEU A 48 12.47 -2.62 -37.32
CA LEU A 48 13.58 -2.37 -38.28
C LEU A 48 13.49 -0.98 -38.91
N ALA A 49 12.29 -0.51 -39.21
CA ALA A 49 12.08 0.85 -39.72
C ALA A 49 12.36 1.93 -38.64
N LYS A 50 11.91 1.73 -37.41
CA LYS A 50 12.09 2.66 -36.30
C LYS A 50 13.56 2.78 -35.87
N TYR A 51 14.27 1.68 -35.87
CA TYR A 51 15.66 1.57 -35.42
C TYR A 51 16.66 1.44 -36.59
N ALA A 52 16.33 1.97 -37.77
CA ALA A 52 17.15 1.84 -38.97
C ALA A 52 18.59 2.39 -38.79
N ASP A 53 18.79 3.37 -37.90
CA ASP A 53 20.11 3.95 -37.58
C ASP A 53 20.89 3.14 -36.51
N ARG A 54 20.35 2.05 -36.01
CA ARG A 54 20.97 1.17 -35.01
C ARG A 54 21.36 -0.17 -35.63
N PRO A 55 22.66 -0.33 -36.01
CA PRO A 55 23.13 -1.57 -36.68
C PRO A 55 23.13 -2.79 -35.74
N ASP A 56 23.00 -2.58 -34.45
CA ASP A 56 22.86 -3.61 -33.39
C ASP A 56 21.42 -4.16 -33.28
N VAL A 57 20.46 -3.59 -33.99
CA VAL A 57 19.08 -4.09 -34.01
C VAL A 57 18.84 -4.85 -35.31
N THR A 58 18.95 -6.17 -35.27
CA THR A 58 18.75 -7.03 -36.43
C THR A 58 17.40 -7.75 -36.35
N GLU A 59 16.96 -8.31 -37.50
CA GLU A 59 15.75 -9.13 -37.53
C GLU A 59 15.85 -10.34 -36.57
N ALA A 60 17.07 -10.93 -36.46
CA ALA A 60 17.29 -12.06 -35.55
C ALA A 60 17.13 -11.66 -34.09
N ASP A 61 17.63 -10.49 -33.69
CA ASP A 61 17.49 -9.97 -32.32
C ASP A 61 16.03 -9.65 -31.99
N LEU A 62 15.26 -9.09 -32.96
CA LEU A 62 13.84 -8.81 -32.80
C LEU A 62 13.01 -10.07 -32.66
N ARG A 63 13.32 -11.12 -33.43
CA ARG A 63 12.65 -12.41 -33.30
C ARG A 63 12.98 -13.08 -31.95
N GLN A 64 14.23 -12.99 -31.49
CA GLN A 64 14.60 -13.46 -30.16
C GLN A 64 13.86 -12.70 -29.06
N CYS A 65 13.76 -11.38 -29.17
CA CYS A 65 12.99 -10.56 -28.22
C CYS A 65 11.52 -10.99 -28.18
N LEU A 66 10.91 -11.27 -29.33
CA LEU A 66 9.51 -11.80 -29.37
C LEU A 66 9.39 -13.16 -28.69
N GLU A 67 10.37 -14.05 -28.85
CA GLU A 67 10.39 -15.35 -28.14
C GLU A 67 10.54 -15.17 -26.63
N ASP A 68 11.39 -14.24 -26.19
CA ASP A 68 11.58 -13.91 -24.77
C ASP A 68 10.27 -13.34 -24.16
N VAL A 69 9.60 -12.44 -24.87
CA VAL A 69 8.28 -11.90 -24.47
C VAL A 69 7.24 -13.01 -24.38
N ALA A 70 7.20 -13.91 -25.37
CA ALA A 70 6.29 -15.06 -25.35
C ALA A 70 6.57 -16.00 -24.16
N SER A 71 7.85 -16.18 -23.81
CA SER A 71 8.27 -16.98 -22.66
C SER A 71 7.80 -16.34 -21.33
N LEU A 72 7.88 -15.02 -21.21
CA LEU A 72 7.36 -14.28 -20.05
C LEU A 72 5.83 -14.39 -19.94
N GLU A 73 5.13 -14.34 -21.07
CA GLU A 73 3.68 -14.57 -21.11
C GLU A 73 3.33 -16.00 -20.67
N ALA A 74 3.99 -16.99 -21.25
CA ALA A 74 3.77 -18.40 -20.89
C ALA A 74 4.08 -18.69 -19.41
N ALA A 75 5.06 -17.99 -18.83
CA ALA A 75 5.39 -18.06 -17.41
C ALA A 75 4.42 -17.28 -16.51
N GLY A 76 3.40 -16.61 -17.06
CA GLY A 76 2.44 -15.79 -16.31
C GLY A 76 3.06 -14.53 -15.70
N LYS A 77 4.12 -13.99 -16.31
CA LYS A 77 4.83 -12.78 -15.85
C LYS A 77 4.52 -11.54 -16.67
N LEU A 78 3.85 -11.73 -17.82
CA LEU A 78 3.26 -10.67 -18.64
C LEU A 78 1.86 -11.13 -19.07
N TRP A 79 0.92 -10.19 -19.11
CA TRP A 79 -0.51 -10.41 -19.43
C TRP A 79 -1.13 -11.58 -18.65
N ALA A 80 -0.72 -11.73 -17.40
CA ALA A 80 -1.30 -12.71 -16.50
C ALA A 80 -2.82 -12.51 -16.37
N PRO A 81 -3.59 -13.60 -16.25
CA PRO A 81 -5.03 -13.50 -16.02
C PRO A 81 -5.31 -12.86 -14.67
N ASP A 82 -6.34 -12.00 -14.61
CA ASP A 82 -6.82 -11.44 -13.35
C ASP A 82 -7.67 -12.49 -12.62
N VAL A 83 -7.02 -13.23 -11.72
CA VAL A 83 -7.67 -14.26 -10.91
C VAL A 83 -8.65 -13.70 -9.87
N TYR A 84 -8.62 -12.38 -9.63
CA TYR A 84 -9.50 -11.71 -8.68
C TYR A 84 -10.67 -10.97 -9.34
N LYS A 85 -10.74 -10.96 -10.67
CA LYS A 85 -11.76 -10.21 -11.43
C LYS A 85 -13.18 -10.54 -10.95
N ASP A 86 -13.46 -11.81 -10.76
CA ASP A 86 -14.79 -12.29 -10.34
C ASP A 86 -15.02 -12.16 -8.82
N MET A 87 -13.95 -11.89 -8.06
CA MET A 87 -13.99 -11.63 -6.63
C MET A 87 -13.93 -10.13 -6.31
N ALA A 88 -13.89 -9.27 -7.34
CA ALA A 88 -13.90 -7.82 -7.16
C ALA A 88 -15.23 -7.38 -6.57
N PHE A 89 -15.21 -6.97 -5.30
CA PHE A 89 -16.37 -6.42 -4.62
C PHE A 89 -16.53 -4.94 -4.97
N ASP A 90 -17.77 -4.47 -5.01
CA ASP A 90 -18.04 -3.03 -5.00
C ASP A 90 -17.61 -2.43 -3.66
N PHE A 91 -16.40 -1.89 -3.63
CA PHE A 91 -15.81 -1.29 -2.43
C PHE A 91 -16.61 -0.10 -1.89
N LYS A 92 -17.45 0.54 -2.72
CA LYS A 92 -18.31 1.66 -2.28
C LYS A 92 -19.45 1.18 -1.39
N ASN A 93 -19.95 -0.03 -1.63
CA ASN A 93 -21.07 -0.62 -0.89
C ASN A 93 -20.62 -1.64 0.17
N ARG A 94 -19.29 -1.78 0.36
CA ARG A 94 -18.77 -2.69 1.37
C ARG A 94 -19.11 -2.18 2.77
N GLN A 95 -19.80 -3.01 3.57
CA GLN A 95 -19.92 -2.75 5.00
C GLN A 95 -18.53 -2.87 5.63
N THR A 96 -17.97 -1.75 6.02
CA THR A 96 -16.70 -1.70 6.74
C THR A 96 -16.97 -1.72 8.23
N VAL A 97 -16.28 -2.61 8.94
CA VAL A 97 -16.23 -2.59 10.40
C VAL A 97 -14.92 -1.92 10.84
N VAL A 98 -14.96 -1.18 11.93
CA VAL A 98 -13.77 -0.56 12.49
C VAL A 98 -12.87 -1.64 13.07
N LYS A 99 -11.60 -1.66 12.67
CA LYS A 99 -10.62 -2.63 13.13
C LYS A 99 -9.66 -2.04 14.16
N ALA A 100 -9.31 -0.79 13.99
CA ALA A 100 -8.21 -0.15 14.72
C ALA A 100 -8.49 1.33 14.97
N LEU A 101 -7.90 1.86 16.02
CA LEU A 101 -7.82 3.29 16.31
C LEU A 101 -6.37 3.70 16.56
N CYS A 102 -6.00 4.86 16.03
CA CYS A 102 -4.81 5.58 16.43
C CYS A 102 -5.26 6.73 17.34
N LEU A 103 -4.87 6.70 18.60
CA LEU A 103 -5.28 7.68 19.60
C LEU A 103 -4.15 8.65 19.90
N HIS A 104 -4.32 9.90 19.57
CA HIS A 104 -3.42 10.97 19.96
C HIS A 104 -3.65 11.35 21.44
N VAL A 105 -3.02 10.58 22.33
CA VAL A 105 -3.23 10.70 23.77
C VAL A 105 -2.53 11.92 24.38
N ALA A 106 -1.56 12.51 23.66
CA ALA A 106 -0.86 13.71 24.08
C ALA A 106 -0.59 14.64 22.89
N HIS A 107 -1.17 15.82 22.88
CA HIS A 107 -0.84 16.94 22.00
C HIS A 107 0.29 17.78 22.59
N THR A 108 1.31 17.14 23.12
CA THR A 108 2.54 17.74 23.64
C THR A 108 3.67 16.75 23.59
N CYS A 109 4.91 17.22 23.53
CA CYS A 109 6.11 16.41 23.50
C CYS A 109 7.18 17.03 24.39
N ASN A 110 8.04 16.19 24.98
CA ASN A 110 9.22 16.59 25.73
C ASN A 110 10.45 16.84 24.84
N LEU A 111 10.37 16.48 23.53
CA LEU A 111 11.39 16.77 22.52
C LEU A 111 10.95 17.91 21.59
N ASN A 112 11.94 18.52 20.94
CA ASN A 112 11.75 19.59 19.95
C ASN A 112 12.50 19.27 18.65
N CYS A 113 12.14 18.15 18.02
CA CYS A 113 12.78 17.69 16.79
C CYS A 113 12.50 18.65 15.62
N SER A 114 13.52 19.09 14.92
CA SER A 114 13.39 20.02 13.78
C SER A 114 12.60 19.45 12.60
N TYR A 115 12.58 18.14 12.45
CA TYR A 115 11.85 17.39 11.40
C TYR A 115 10.47 16.91 11.83
N CYS A 116 9.96 17.34 13.00
CA CYS A 116 8.69 16.84 13.53
C CYS A 116 7.50 17.30 12.70
N PHE A 117 6.84 16.39 11.99
CA PHE A 117 5.62 16.68 11.22
C PHE A 117 4.42 17.12 12.08
N ALA A 118 4.44 16.74 13.37
CA ALA A 118 3.39 17.03 14.33
C ALA A 118 3.58 18.36 15.07
N SER A 119 4.49 19.24 14.65
CA SER A 119 4.80 20.53 15.32
C SER A 119 5.04 20.36 16.83
N GLN A 120 5.96 19.47 17.17
CA GLN A 120 6.30 19.05 18.55
C GLN A 120 5.07 18.54 19.33
N GLY A 121 4.23 17.80 18.63
CA GLY A 121 3.03 17.15 19.17
C GLY A 121 1.79 18.00 19.20
N ARG A 122 1.86 19.29 18.84
CA ARG A 122 0.68 20.19 18.87
C ARG A 122 -0.26 20.02 17.69
N TYR A 123 0.20 19.46 16.57
CA TYR A 123 -0.58 19.30 15.33
C TYR A 123 -1.24 20.62 14.90
N GLN A 124 -0.53 21.75 15.06
CA GLN A 124 -1.00 23.11 14.79
C GLN A 124 -2.16 23.59 15.72
N GLY A 125 -2.44 22.88 16.80
CA GLY A 125 -3.44 23.20 17.80
C GLY A 125 -2.83 23.52 19.18
N ASP A 126 -3.70 23.50 20.20
CA ASP A 126 -3.30 23.70 21.58
C ASP A 126 -2.60 22.47 22.16
N ARG A 127 -1.70 22.70 23.13
CA ARG A 127 -1.12 21.61 23.91
C ARG A 127 -2.17 21.07 24.88
N ALA A 128 -2.44 19.78 24.78
CA ALA A 128 -3.45 19.10 25.61
C ALA A 128 -3.08 17.64 25.85
N LEU A 129 -3.64 17.08 26.90
CA LEU A 129 -3.63 15.65 27.18
C LEU A 129 -5.05 15.11 27.09
N MET A 130 -5.21 13.94 26.48
CA MET A 130 -6.51 13.28 26.38
C MET A 130 -7.03 12.92 27.77
N SER A 131 -8.29 13.23 28.07
CA SER A 131 -8.93 12.77 29.28
C SER A 131 -9.30 11.29 29.20
N PHE A 132 -9.47 10.64 30.35
CA PHE A 132 -9.92 9.25 30.39
C PHE A 132 -11.30 9.08 29.75
N GLU A 133 -12.22 10.01 29.94
CA GLU A 133 -13.57 9.99 29.38
C GLU A 133 -13.56 9.98 27.86
N VAL A 134 -12.71 10.81 27.24
CA VAL A 134 -12.53 10.83 25.78
C VAL A 134 -11.94 9.53 25.29
N GLY A 135 -10.88 9.02 25.92
CA GLY A 135 -10.28 7.74 25.59
C GLY A 135 -11.27 6.58 25.75
N LYS A 136 -12.02 6.55 26.86
CA LYS A 136 -13.08 5.55 27.10
C LYS A 136 -14.13 5.58 25.98
N ARG A 137 -14.64 6.75 25.61
CA ARG A 137 -15.63 6.86 24.54
C ARG A 137 -15.07 6.39 23.19
N ALA A 138 -13.80 6.61 22.91
CA ALA A 138 -13.15 6.08 21.70
C ALA A 138 -13.10 4.54 21.72
N MET A 139 -12.82 3.92 22.86
CA MET A 139 -12.86 2.47 23.00
C MET A 139 -14.28 1.90 22.83
N ASP A 140 -15.26 2.54 23.45
CA ASP A 140 -16.68 2.17 23.29
C ASP A 140 -17.08 2.22 21.82
N PHE A 141 -16.72 3.31 21.12
CA PHE A 141 -16.94 3.44 19.68
C PHE A 141 -16.28 2.31 18.87
N LEU A 142 -15.03 1.95 19.19
CA LEU A 142 -14.36 0.84 18.51
C LEU A 142 -15.09 -0.48 18.70
N ILE A 143 -15.53 -0.77 19.91
CA ILE A 143 -16.29 -1.98 20.23
C ILE A 143 -17.64 -1.98 19.49
N GLU A 144 -18.41 -0.89 19.58
CA GLU A 144 -19.73 -0.74 18.97
C GLU A 144 -19.68 -0.91 17.44
N ASN A 145 -18.60 -0.43 16.79
CA ASN A 145 -18.47 -0.40 15.33
C ASN A 145 -17.59 -1.51 14.76
N SER A 146 -17.13 -2.46 15.57
CA SER A 146 -16.28 -3.57 15.12
C SER A 146 -17.03 -4.81 14.66
N GLY A 147 -18.36 -4.82 14.78
CA GLY A 147 -19.20 -5.96 14.41
C GLY A 147 -18.75 -7.27 15.08
N THR A 148 -18.65 -8.33 14.32
CA THR A 148 -18.21 -9.66 14.79
C THR A 148 -16.68 -9.79 14.91
N ARG A 149 -15.91 -8.75 14.53
CA ARG A 149 -14.44 -8.79 14.61
C ARG A 149 -14.00 -8.88 16.07
N ARG A 150 -13.28 -9.95 16.40
CA ARG A 150 -12.76 -10.19 17.74
C ARG A 150 -11.48 -9.41 18.02
N ASN A 151 -10.51 -9.44 17.10
CA ASN A 151 -9.20 -8.81 17.29
C ASN A 151 -9.25 -7.34 16.86
N LEU A 152 -9.00 -6.44 17.81
CA LEU A 152 -9.00 -5.00 17.65
C LEU A 152 -7.62 -4.44 17.98
N GLU A 153 -7.23 -3.36 17.32
CA GLU A 153 -5.92 -2.74 17.50
C GLU A 153 -6.08 -1.29 17.96
N VAL A 154 -5.24 -0.89 18.90
CA VAL A 154 -5.18 0.49 19.40
C VAL A 154 -3.73 0.92 19.45
N ASP A 155 -3.40 1.96 18.71
CA ASP A 155 -2.09 2.58 18.75
C ASP A 155 -2.16 3.88 19.56
N PHE A 156 -1.37 3.95 20.63
CA PHE A 156 -1.21 5.17 21.43
C PHE A 156 -0.13 6.03 20.79
N PHE A 157 -0.53 7.17 20.31
CA PHE A 157 0.28 8.08 19.54
C PHE A 157 0.17 9.52 20.05
N GLY A 158 0.78 10.46 19.34
CA GLY A 158 0.70 11.89 19.62
C GLY A 158 2.04 12.58 19.53
N GLY A 159 2.31 13.54 20.38
CA GLY A 159 3.64 14.10 20.55
C GLY A 159 4.55 13.09 21.25
N GLU A 160 4.37 12.94 22.57
CA GLU A 160 4.98 11.88 23.39
C GLU A 160 3.90 11.23 24.26
N PRO A 161 3.45 10.01 23.92
CA PRO A 161 2.36 9.34 24.65
C PRO A 161 2.66 9.08 26.13
N LEU A 162 3.93 8.88 26.49
CA LEU A 162 4.33 8.66 27.90
C LEU A 162 4.06 9.88 28.79
N MET A 163 3.88 11.08 28.23
CA MET A 163 3.43 12.25 29.00
C MET A 163 2.02 12.09 29.56
N ASN A 164 1.23 11.13 29.02
CA ASN A 164 -0.11 10.79 29.50
C ASN A 164 -0.23 9.33 29.91
N PHE A 165 0.86 8.74 30.41
CA PHE A 165 0.95 7.30 30.62
C PHE A 165 -0.03 6.77 31.67
N ASP A 166 -0.33 7.54 32.71
CA ASP A 166 -1.31 7.13 33.72
C ASP A 166 -2.72 6.97 33.16
N MET A 167 -3.10 7.85 32.23
CA MET A 167 -4.37 7.73 31.50
C MET A 167 -4.33 6.48 30.59
N VAL A 168 -3.24 6.25 29.86
CA VAL A 168 -3.07 5.06 29.02
C VAL A 168 -3.23 3.79 29.84
N LYS A 169 -2.59 3.68 31.01
CA LYS A 169 -2.75 2.51 31.91
C LYS A 169 -4.20 2.29 32.32
N LYS A 170 -4.91 3.34 32.70
CA LYS A 170 -6.35 3.27 33.03
C LYS A 170 -7.19 2.80 31.85
N LEU A 171 -6.88 3.29 30.65
CA LEU A 171 -7.61 2.93 29.44
C LEU A 171 -7.36 1.46 29.05
N VAL A 172 -6.12 0.98 29.16
CA VAL A 172 -5.80 -0.44 28.95
C VAL A 172 -6.52 -1.32 29.96
N ALA A 173 -6.55 -0.96 31.25
CA ALA A 173 -7.28 -1.69 32.27
C ALA A 173 -8.78 -1.79 31.93
N TYR A 174 -9.38 -0.66 31.55
CA TYR A 174 -10.77 -0.62 31.09
C TYR A 174 -11.00 -1.57 29.91
N CYS A 175 -10.14 -1.53 28.89
CA CYS A 175 -10.27 -2.41 27.72
C CYS A 175 -10.18 -3.89 28.10
N ARG A 176 -9.28 -4.27 29.03
CA ARG A 176 -9.17 -5.67 29.51
C ARG A 176 -10.44 -6.18 30.20
N GLU A 177 -11.21 -5.30 30.83
CA GLU A 177 -12.53 -5.64 31.36
C GLU A 177 -13.56 -5.79 30.24
N GLN A 178 -13.56 -4.86 29.26
CA GLN A 178 -14.48 -4.90 28.11
C GLN A 178 -14.24 -6.10 27.19
N GLU A 179 -13.03 -6.62 27.08
CA GLU A 179 -12.71 -7.84 26.33
C GLU A 179 -13.60 -9.03 26.74
N LYS A 180 -13.81 -9.17 28.03
CA LYS A 180 -14.61 -10.27 28.59
C LYS A 180 -16.09 -10.09 28.32
N ILE A 181 -16.59 -8.85 28.38
CA ILE A 181 -18.01 -8.52 28.21
C ILE A 181 -18.41 -8.66 26.74
N HIS A 182 -17.55 -8.20 25.82
CA HIS A 182 -17.87 -8.07 24.39
C HIS A 182 -17.21 -9.15 23.52
N ASN A 183 -16.52 -10.14 24.10
CA ASN A 183 -15.76 -11.16 23.39
C ASN A 183 -14.78 -10.54 22.39
N LYS A 184 -14.04 -9.50 22.81
CA LYS A 184 -13.02 -8.82 22.04
C LYS A 184 -11.63 -9.21 22.54
N ASN A 185 -10.60 -8.87 21.77
CA ASN A 185 -9.19 -9.04 22.13
C ASN A 185 -8.42 -7.83 21.59
N PHE A 186 -7.94 -6.97 22.48
CA PHE A 186 -7.21 -5.75 22.12
C PHE A 186 -5.72 -5.99 22.05
N ARG A 187 -5.13 -5.59 20.93
CA ARG A 187 -3.70 -5.41 20.79
C ARG A 187 -3.38 -3.92 20.93
N PHE A 188 -2.48 -3.60 21.86
CA PHE A 188 -2.01 -2.22 22.07
C PHE A 188 -0.60 -2.07 21.53
N THR A 189 -0.36 -0.94 20.88
CA THR A 189 0.95 -0.47 20.44
C THR A 189 1.15 0.97 20.91
N MET A 190 2.40 1.40 20.99
CA MET A 190 2.76 2.78 21.38
C MET A 190 4.01 3.19 20.62
N THR A 191 3.98 4.39 20.07
CA THR A 191 5.16 5.03 19.48
C THR A 191 5.68 6.09 20.45
N THR A 192 6.89 5.89 20.94
CA THR A 192 7.52 6.75 21.97
C THR A 192 8.97 7.07 21.60
N ASN A 193 9.50 8.16 22.14
CA ASN A 193 10.91 8.55 21.98
C ASN A 193 11.83 8.04 23.10
#